data_525f2811f47ef603e69164037c6b89a7
#
_entry.id   525f2811f47ef603e69164037c6b89a7
#
_cell.length_a   1.000
_cell.length_b   1.000
_cell.length_c   1.000
_cell.angle_alpha   90.00
_cell.angle_beta   90.00
_cell.angle_gamma   90.00
#
_symmetry.space_group_name_H-M   'P 1'
#
loop_
_entity.id
_entity.type
_entity.pdbx_description
1 polymer ?
#
loop_
_entity_poly.entity_id
_entity_poly.type
_entity_poly.pdbx_seq_one_letter_code
_entity_poly.pdbx_strand_id
1 'polypeptide(L)'
;IKIIFSVIIAITIISLLNQGNSFRQSQQAVLDYKYLDGYYTANGFNSSEYDYALANTDILEKYSEQTLEMYNHNHSLLCDFRTDGGLQTSRPYYEQQLVIANRNYLNEFSNIQLSGKPLGEDIFSEPTVLVPHKYKNDENSISEYIKQEYFRLMNYNQFYGIPGEEKTIDKFNVVYIDDDSTIKVNTENGFSDMANPVIIVDTGNFAGLYYLDSLNTRCLFFQMESREDFSSLLSEYDLEQLVTAGTLLTPYLMQLENVTFVLKTLTMFTIVFIVSLLFILY
;
A
#
# COMPACT_ATOMS: atom_id res chain seq x y z
N ILE A 1 -21.23 -9.96 47.25
CA ILE A 1 -22.01 -9.31 46.16
C ILE A 1 -21.46 -7.90 45.87
N LYS A 2 -21.38 -6.96 46.87
CA LYS A 2 -20.90 -5.56 46.63
C LYS A 2 -19.49 -5.49 46.02
N ILE A 3 -18.56 -6.34 46.47
CA ILE A 3 -17.19 -6.42 45.94
C ILE A 3 -17.19 -6.82 44.46
N ILE A 4 -17.97 -7.83 44.07
CA ILE A 4 -18.09 -8.30 42.69
C ILE A 4 -18.61 -7.17 41.79
N PHE A 5 -19.66 -6.44 42.20
CA PHE A 5 -20.15 -5.31 41.46
C PHE A 5 -19.15 -4.19 41.32
N SER A 6 -18.39 -3.86 42.39
CA SER A 6 -17.34 -2.84 42.31
C SER A 6 -16.26 -3.22 41.30
N VAL A 7 -15.87 -4.49 41.23
CA VAL A 7 -14.88 -5.01 40.30
C VAL A 7 -15.41 -4.90 38.84
N ILE A 8 -16.66 -5.31 38.60
CA ILE A 8 -17.29 -5.22 37.28
C ILE A 8 -17.36 -3.76 36.81
N ILE A 9 -17.79 -2.84 37.68
CA ILE A 9 -17.82 -1.40 37.37
C ILE A 9 -16.43 -0.88 37.02
N ALA A 10 -15.42 -1.23 37.81
CA ALA A 10 -14.05 -0.80 37.54
C ALA A 10 -13.53 -1.31 36.20
N ILE A 11 -13.75 -2.58 35.86
CA ILE A 11 -13.38 -3.18 34.57
C ILE A 11 -14.10 -2.46 33.42
N THR A 12 -15.40 -2.20 33.58
CA THR A 12 -16.19 -1.52 32.55
C THR A 12 -15.70 -0.09 32.31
N ILE A 13 -15.38 0.67 33.36
CA ILE A 13 -14.82 2.02 33.25
C ILE A 13 -13.46 1.98 32.53
N ILE A 14 -12.57 1.07 32.92
CA ILE A 14 -11.27 0.91 32.27
C ILE A 14 -11.44 0.57 30.79
N SER A 15 -12.36 -0.34 30.45
CA SER A 15 -12.67 -0.69 29.06
C SER A 15 -13.18 0.48 28.25
N LEU A 16 -14.09 1.28 28.82
CA LEU A 16 -14.61 2.50 28.17
C LEU A 16 -13.53 3.57 27.95
N LEU A 17 -12.64 3.75 28.91
CA LEU A 17 -11.51 4.68 28.77
C LEU A 17 -10.55 4.23 27.67
N ASN A 18 -10.21 2.94 27.63
CA ASN A 18 -9.36 2.39 26.59
C ASN A 18 -10.00 2.53 25.19
N GLN A 19 -11.28 2.22 25.05
CA GLN A 19 -12.00 2.38 23.79
C GLN A 19 -12.15 3.85 23.38
N GLY A 20 -12.34 4.74 24.34
CA GLY A 20 -12.36 6.19 24.10
C GLY A 20 -11.01 6.71 23.58
N ASN A 21 -9.89 6.19 24.10
CA ASN A 21 -8.56 6.51 23.59
C ASN A 21 -8.34 5.95 22.17
N SER A 22 -8.73 4.69 21.93
CA SER A 22 -8.65 4.07 20.60
C SER A 22 -9.50 4.83 19.58
N PHE A 23 -10.69 5.30 19.97
CA PHE A 23 -11.53 6.13 19.10
C PHE A 23 -10.83 7.44 18.72
N ARG A 24 -10.24 8.14 19.69
CA ARG A 24 -9.50 9.39 19.42
C ARG A 24 -8.32 9.15 18.49
N GLN A 25 -7.56 8.07 18.71
CA GLN A 25 -6.43 7.69 17.85
C GLN A 25 -6.88 7.38 16.43
N SER A 26 -7.95 6.60 16.27
CA SER A 26 -8.49 6.28 14.94
C SER A 26 -9.06 7.52 14.24
N GLN A 27 -9.73 8.42 14.97
CA GLN A 27 -10.21 9.69 14.43
C GLN A 27 -9.04 10.58 13.99
N GLN A 28 -7.98 10.66 14.80
CA GLN A 28 -6.78 11.42 14.46
C GLN A 28 -6.10 10.83 13.22
N ALA A 29 -5.98 9.50 13.11
CA ALA A 29 -5.41 8.85 11.93
C ALA A 29 -6.18 9.21 10.64
N VAL A 30 -7.51 9.21 10.67
CA VAL A 30 -8.31 9.65 9.50
C VAL A 30 -8.02 11.11 9.15
N LEU A 31 -7.83 12.00 10.13
CA LEU A 31 -7.49 13.41 9.88
C LEU A 31 -6.08 13.55 9.33
N ASP A 32 -5.11 12.82 9.88
CA ASP A 32 -3.71 12.88 9.48
C ASP A 32 -3.51 12.38 8.03
N TYR A 33 -4.31 11.40 7.60
CA TYR A 33 -4.26 10.83 6.25
C TYR A 33 -5.31 11.40 5.29
N LYS A 34 -6.00 12.48 5.66
CA LYS A 34 -7.03 13.10 4.81
C LYS A 34 -6.50 13.56 3.45
N TYR A 35 -5.21 13.84 3.33
CA TYR A 35 -4.57 14.17 2.05
C TYR A 35 -4.58 13.01 1.04
N LEU A 36 -4.89 11.78 1.48
CA LEU A 36 -5.10 10.60 0.62
C LEU A 36 -6.54 10.49 0.09
N ASP A 37 -7.41 11.46 0.43
CA ASP A 37 -8.74 11.53 -0.16
C ASP A 37 -8.63 11.84 -1.66
N GLY A 38 -9.44 11.16 -2.48
CA GLY A 38 -9.33 11.25 -3.93
C GLY A 38 -8.36 10.25 -4.56
N TYR A 39 -7.67 9.42 -3.78
CA TYR A 39 -6.85 8.32 -4.30
C TYR A 39 -7.55 6.98 -4.12
N TYR A 40 -7.86 6.32 -5.24
CA TYR A 40 -8.65 5.10 -5.32
C TYR A 40 -7.81 3.89 -5.72
N THR A 41 -8.13 2.75 -5.13
CA THR A 41 -7.44 1.47 -5.33
C THR A 41 -8.39 0.32 -5.02
N ALA A 42 -7.92 -0.93 -5.08
CA ALA A 42 -8.72 -2.05 -4.64
C ALA A 42 -8.95 -2.01 -3.12
N ASN A 43 -10.21 -2.28 -2.72
CA ASN A 43 -10.56 -2.63 -1.34
C ASN A 43 -10.55 -4.15 -1.13
N GLY A 44 -9.70 -4.84 -1.86
CA GLY A 44 -9.58 -6.28 -1.97
C GLY A 44 -10.19 -6.84 -3.25
N PHE A 45 -9.85 -8.08 -3.52
CA PHE A 45 -10.41 -8.84 -4.64
C PHE A 45 -11.60 -9.67 -4.18
N ASN A 46 -12.53 -9.90 -5.10
CA ASN A 46 -13.58 -10.90 -4.93
C ASN A 46 -12.91 -12.28 -4.87
N SER A 47 -12.94 -12.94 -3.71
CA SER A 47 -12.21 -14.18 -3.47
C SER A 47 -12.62 -15.30 -4.40
N SER A 48 -13.92 -15.45 -4.73
CA SER A 48 -14.38 -16.50 -5.64
C SER A 48 -13.90 -16.27 -7.08
N GLU A 49 -13.88 -15.01 -7.54
CA GLU A 49 -13.37 -14.67 -8.86
C GLU A 49 -11.84 -14.79 -8.93
N TYR A 50 -11.14 -14.37 -7.89
CA TYR A 50 -9.69 -14.49 -7.82
C TYR A 50 -9.23 -15.95 -7.73
N ASP A 51 -9.89 -16.79 -6.92
CA ASP A 51 -9.62 -18.22 -6.84
C ASP A 51 -9.89 -18.93 -8.19
N TYR A 52 -10.93 -18.50 -8.91
CA TYR A 52 -11.23 -18.98 -10.25
C TYR A 52 -10.14 -18.57 -11.25
N ALA A 53 -9.67 -17.34 -11.20
CA ALA A 53 -8.58 -16.85 -12.05
C ALA A 53 -7.27 -17.59 -11.75
N LEU A 54 -6.92 -17.79 -10.47
CA LEU A 54 -5.73 -18.56 -10.08
C LEU A 54 -5.75 -20.01 -10.57
N ALA A 55 -6.93 -20.61 -10.70
CA ALA A 55 -7.10 -21.96 -11.25
C ALA A 55 -7.10 -22.00 -12.78
N ASN A 56 -7.18 -20.85 -13.47
CA ASN A 56 -7.29 -20.73 -14.92
C ASN A 56 -6.32 -19.66 -15.45
N THR A 57 -5.15 -20.10 -15.88
CA THR A 57 -4.06 -19.20 -16.31
C THR A 57 -4.47 -18.21 -17.39
N ASP A 58 -5.33 -18.59 -18.35
CA ASP A 58 -5.80 -17.71 -19.42
C ASP A 58 -6.63 -16.53 -18.87
N ILE A 59 -7.41 -16.78 -17.79
CA ILE A 59 -8.21 -15.73 -17.13
C ILE A 59 -7.31 -14.84 -16.30
N LEU A 60 -6.34 -15.43 -15.60
CA LEU A 60 -5.37 -14.66 -14.82
C LEU A 60 -4.50 -13.81 -15.76
N GLU A 61 -4.10 -14.31 -16.91
CA GLU A 61 -3.38 -13.57 -17.93
C GLU A 61 -4.23 -12.38 -18.43
N LYS A 62 -5.49 -12.63 -18.77
CA LYS A 62 -6.43 -11.58 -19.18
C LYS A 62 -6.50 -10.44 -18.14
N TYR A 63 -6.73 -10.74 -16.86
CA TYR A 63 -6.77 -9.72 -15.81
C TYR A 63 -5.43 -8.99 -15.64
N SER A 64 -4.34 -9.70 -15.80
CA SER A 64 -2.97 -9.17 -15.77
C SER A 64 -2.76 -8.14 -16.90
N GLU A 65 -3.13 -8.46 -18.13
CA GLU A 65 -3.04 -7.57 -19.29
C GLU A 65 -3.94 -6.35 -19.16
N GLN A 66 -5.19 -6.53 -18.74
CA GLN A 66 -6.15 -5.45 -18.53
C GLN A 66 -5.67 -4.47 -17.45
N THR A 67 -5.06 -4.98 -16.36
CA THR A 67 -4.49 -4.13 -15.32
C THR A 67 -3.28 -3.34 -15.84
N LEU A 68 -2.43 -3.97 -16.65
CA LEU A 68 -1.29 -3.30 -17.27
C LEU A 68 -1.74 -2.20 -18.24
N GLU A 69 -2.78 -2.46 -19.05
CA GLU A 69 -3.36 -1.45 -19.93
C GLU A 69 -3.95 -0.28 -19.13
N MET A 70 -4.74 -0.59 -18.09
CA MET A 70 -5.29 0.42 -17.19
C MET A 70 -4.17 1.27 -16.56
N TYR A 71 -3.09 0.63 -16.11
CA TYR A 71 -1.92 1.30 -15.54
C TYR A 71 -1.27 2.26 -16.53
N ASN A 72 -1.03 1.84 -17.77
CA ASN A 72 -0.30 2.60 -18.78
C ASN A 72 -1.10 3.75 -19.39
N HIS A 73 -2.43 3.63 -19.48
CA HIS A 73 -3.28 4.61 -20.16
C HIS A 73 -3.90 5.65 -19.23
N ASN A 74 -3.75 5.50 -17.91
CA ASN A 74 -4.33 6.40 -16.94
C ASN A 74 -3.26 7.05 -16.06
N HIS A 75 -3.65 8.10 -15.34
CA HIS A 75 -2.78 8.73 -14.35
C HIS A 75 -2.66 7.84 -13.10
N SER A 76 -1.89 6.77 -13.25
CA SER A 76 -1.62 5.80 -12.18
C SER A 76 -0.49 6.27 -11.28
N LEU A 77 -0.57 5.93 -9.99
CA LEU A 77 0.48 6.13 -9.00
C LEU A 77 0.89 4.77 -8.47
N LEU A 78 2.16 4.43 -8.58
CA LEU A 78 2.72 3.18 -8.09
C LEU A 78 3.81 3.47 -7.07
N CYS A 79 3.67 2.88 -5.87
CA CYS A 79 4.73 2.81 -4.88
C CYS A 79 4.67 1.47 -4.15
N ASP A 80 5.55 0.57 -4.52
CA ASP A 80 5.71 -0.72 -3.86
C ASP A 80 6.96 -0.68 -2.98
N PHE A 81 6.74 -0.57 -1.67
CA PHE A 81 7.78 -0.69 -0.68
C PHE A 81 7.75 -2.11 -0.11
N ARG A 82 8.69 -2.91 -0.54
CA ARG A 82 8.81 -4.30 -0.09
C ARG A 82 9.68 -4.39 1.14
N THR A 83 9.06 -4.35 2.29
CA THR A 83 9.64 -5.00 3.47
C THR A 83 9.43 -6.50 3.27
N ASP A 84 10.44 -7.22 2.84
CA ASP A 84 10.44 -8.68 3.02
C ASP A 84 10.13 -8.95 4.49
N GLY A 85 8.91 -9.43 4.75
CA GLY A 85 8.26 -9.51 6.05
C GLY A 85 9.20 -9.91 7.18
N GLY A 86 9.66 -8.94 7.91
CA GLY A 86 10.31 -8.96 9.18
C GLY A 86 11.50 -9.90 9.33
N LEU A 87 12.58 -9.38 9.91
CA LEU A 87 13.64 -10.15 10.60
C LEU A 87 14.85 -10.63 9.81
N GLN A 88 15.11 -10.19 8.59
CA GLN A 88 16.45 -10.38 8.04
C GLN A 88 17.34 -9.17 8.35
N THR A 89 17.72 -9.02 9.61
CA THR A 89 18.73 -8.04 10.09
C THR A 89 20.12 -8.24 9.45
N SER A 90 20.30 -9.30 8.65
CA SER A 90 21.54 -9.63 7.94
C SER A 90 21.65 -9.06 6.53
N ARG A 91 20.58 -8.46 5.97
CA ARG A 91 20.62 -7.87 4.63
C ARG A 91 21.27 -6.48 4.67
N PRO A 92 21.99 -6.09 3.60
CA PRO A 92 22.51 -4.75 3.46
C PRO A 92 21.38 -3.70 3.58
N TYR A 93 21.70 -2.54 4.13
CA TYR A 93 20.70 -1.50 4.40
C TYR A 93 19.99 -1.01 3.13
N TYR A 94 20.68 -0.97 1.97
CA TYR A 94 20.09 -0.57 0.70
C TYR A 94 19.00 -1.53 0.20
N GLU A 95 19.09 -2.84 0.52
CA GLU A 95 18.03 -3.80 0.18
C GLU A 95 16.78 -3.59 1.03
N GLN A 96 16.94 -3.14 2.28
CA GLN A 96 15.84 -2.82 3.18
C GLN A 96 15.12 -1.52 2.82
N GLN A 97 15.71 -0.69 1.95
CA GLN A 97 15.22 0.62 1.52
C GLN A 97 14.77 0.60 0.06
N LEU A 98 14.61 -0.58 -0.54
CA LEU A 98 14.17 -0.69 -1.93
C LEU A 98 12.70 -0.29 -2.06
N VAL A 99 12.45 0.61 -3.00
CA VAL A 99 11.12 1.06 -3.41
C VAL A 99 11.00 0.93 -4.92
N ILE A 100 9.86 0.48 -5.41
CA ILE A 100 9.53 0.55 -6.83
C ILE A 100 8.47 1.64 -6.96
N ALA A 101 8.76 2.68 -7.75
CA ALA A 101 7.85 3.79 -7.90
C ALA A 101 7.84 4.32 -9.33
N ASN A 102 6.67 4.72 -9.81
CA ASN A 102 6.55 5.38 -11.10
C ASN A 102 6.75 6.91 -10.98
N ARG A 103 6.89 7.56 -12.13
CA ARG A 103 7.09 9.00 -12.24
C ARG A 103 6.02 9.82 -11.51
N ASN A 104 4.74 9.48 -11.68
CA ASN A 104 3.65 10.24 -11.08
C ASN A 104 3.76 10.22 -9.55
N TYR A 105 4.04 9.05 -8.97
CA TYR A 105 4.24 8.91 -7.55
C TYR A 105 5.44 9.71 -7.04
N LEU A 106 6.57 9.63 -7.74
CA LEU A 106 7.77 10.37 -7.38
C LEU A 106 7.54 11.88 -7.38
N ASN A 107 6.76 12.39 -8.33
CA ASN A 107 6.44 13.81 -8.41
C ASN A 107 5.53 14.29 -7.27
N GLU A 108 4.61 13.44 -6.80
CA GLU A 108 3.60 13.83 -5.81
C GLU A 108 4.01 13.52 -4.37
N PHE A 109 4.70 12.40 -4.15
CA PHE A 109 4.94 11.84 -2.81
C PHE A 109 6.40 11.70 -2.46
N SER A 110 7.30 12.39 -3.16
CA SER A 110 8.71 12.37 -2.82
C SER A 110 9.34 13.76 -2.78
N ASN A 111 10.44 13.87 -2.05
CA ASN A 111 11.37 15.00 -2.10
C ASN A 111 12.72 14.46 -2.51
N ILE A 112 12.83 14.05 -3.78
CA ILE A 112 14.07 13.51 -4.34
C ILE A 112 14.74 14.60 -5.16
N GLN A 113 16.03 14.82 -4.87
CA GLN A 113 16.83 15.84 -5.50
C GLN A 113 18.10 15.25 -6.12
N LEU A 114 18.53 15.86 -7.20
CA LEU A 114 19.78 15.59 -7.87
C LEU A 114 20.63 16.86 -7.88
N SER A 115 21.64 16.93 -7.02
CA SER A 115 22.47 18.13 -6.83
C SER A 115 21.64 19.39 -6.51
N GLY A 116 20.66 19.24 -5.59
CA GLY A 116 19.76 20.31 -5.16
C GLY A 116 18.68 20.70 -6.18
N LYS A 117 18.45 19.90 -7.21
CA LYS A 117 17.41 20.13 -8.23
C LYS A 117 16.44 18.94 -8.31
N PRO A 118 15.18 19.16 -8.70
CA PRO A 118 14.23 18.09 -9.00
C PRO A 118 14.75 17.16 -10.11
N LEU A 119 14.22 15.93 -10.15
CA LEU A 119 14.55 14.95 -11.19
C LEU A 119 14.16 15.49 -12.58
N GLY A 120 15.06 15.30 -13.57
CA GLY A 120 14.79 15.62 -14.96
C GLY A 120 13.90 14.59 -15.64
N GLU A 121 13.24 14.97 -16.75
CA GLU A 121 12.35 14.13 -17.54
C GLU A 121 13.05 12.92 -18.17
N ASP A 122 14.32 13.05 -18.50
CA ASP A 122 15.17 12.02 -19.11
C ASP A 122 15.33 10.77 -18.23
N ILE A 123 15.22 10.92 -16.91
CA ILE A 123 15.33 9.81 -15.96
C ILE A 123 14.19 8.79 -16.13
N PHE A 124 13.04 9.22 -16.67
CA PHE A 124 11.84 8.39 -16.81
C PHE A 124 11.69 7.71 -18.18
N SER A 125 12.63 7.94 -19.10
CA SER A 125 12.56 7.40 -20.48
C SER A 125 13.22 6.02 -20.62
N GLU A 126 14.11 5.66 -19.70
CA GLU A 126 14.85 4.41 -19.72
C GLU A 126 14.83 3.75 -18.34
N PRO A 127 15.07 2.44 -18.27
CA PRO A 127 15.22 1.75 -16.99
C PRO A 127 16.27 2.45 -16.12
N THR A 128 15.83 2.97 -14.99
CA THR A 128 16.67 3.80 -14.11
C THR A 128 16.50 3.38 -12.66
N VAL A 129 17.60 3.44 -11.92
CA VAL A 129 17.65 3.25 -10.48
C VAL A 129 18.22 4.50 -9.82
N LEU A 130 17.49 5.04 -8.85
CA LEU A 130 17.94 6.16 -8.05
C LEU A 130 18.62 5.62 -6.78
N VAL A 131 19.85 6.03 -6.52
CA VAL A 131 20.66 5.53 -5.41
C VAL A 131 21.20 6.71 -4.62
N PRO A 132 21.02 6.78 -3.29
CA PRO A 132 21.64 7.80 -2.45
C PRO A 132 23.17 7.81 -2.58
N HIS A 133 23.77 8.99 -2.61
CA HIS A 133 25.25 9.15 -2.76
C HIS A 133 26.05 8.34 -1.76
N LYS A 134 25.56 8.18 -0.54
CA LYS A 134 26.23 7.40 0.52
C LYS A 134 26.47 5.93 0.17
N TYR A 135 25.70 5.37 -0.78
CA TYR A 135 25.84 3.97 -1.23
C TYR A 135 26.72 3.81 -2.47
N LYS A 136 27.40 4.87 -2.91
CA LYS A 136 28.24 4.83 -4.12
C LYS A 136 29.34 3.77 -4.07
N ASN A 137 29.86 3.48 -2.89
CA ASN A 137 30.89 2.45 -2.72
C ASN A 137 30.37 1.01 -2.89
N ASP A 138 29.04 0.82 -2.82
CA ASP A 138 28.36 -0.47 -2.93
C ASP A 138 27.74 -0.67 -4.33
N GLU A 139 28.10 0.17 -5.31
CA GLU A 139 27.49 0.20 -6.67
C GLU A 139 27.41 -1.16 -7.34
N ASN A 140 28.47 -1.95 -7.26
CA ASN A 140 28.47 -3.29 -7.88
C ASN A 140 27.46 -4.25 -7.25
N SER A 141 27.40 -4.28 -5.92
CA SER A 141 26.46 -5.12 -5.17
C SER A 141 25.01 -4.67 -5.39
N ILE A 142 24.79 -3.35 -5.39
CA ILE A 142 23.48 -2.76 -5.69
C ILE A 142 23.06 -3.12 -7.12
N SER A 143 23.96 -2.96 -8.10
CA SER A 143 23.65 -3.25 -9.50
C SER A 143 23.31 -4.73 -9.72
N GLU A 144 23.99 -5.65 -9.04
CA GLU A 144 23.69 -7.08 -9.11
C GLU A 144 22.32 -7.39 -8.49
N TYR A 145 22.04 -6.85 -7.33
CA TYR A 145 20.74 -7.00 -6.66
C TYR A 145 19.59 -6.42 -7.52
N ILE A 146 19.77 -5.24 -8.05
CA ILE A 146 18.76 -4.59 -8.91
C ILE A 146 18.51 -5.37 -10.21
N LYS A 147 19.53 -5.97 -10.81
CA LYS A 147 19.32 -6.86 -11.98
C LYS A 147 18.43 -8.05 -11.65
N GLN A 148 18.62 -8.66 -10.48
CA GLN A 148 17.77 -9.76 -10.01
C GLN A 148 16.33 -9.28 -9.79
N GLU A 149 16.14 -8.10 -9.22
CA GLU A 149 14.82 -7.53 -9.02
C GLU A 149 14.11 -7.18 -10.34
N TYR A 150 14.81 -6.56 -11.30
CA TYR A 150 14.26 -6.34 -12.64
C TYR A 150 13.86 -7.66 -13.30
N PHE A 151 14.74 -8.66 -13.26
CA PHE A 151 14.43 -9.98 -13.82
C PHE A 151 13.16 -10.56 -13.19
N ARG A 152 13.04 -10.51 -11.87
CA ARG A 152 11.86 -11.00 -11.17
C ARG A 152 10.59 -10.23 -11.56
N LEU A 153 10.63 -8.89 -11.64
CA LEU A 153 9.48 -8.06 -11.98
C LEU A 153 9.04 -8.23 -13.44
N MET A 154 9.97 -8.33 -14.36
CA MET A 154 9.67 -8.51 -15.79
C MET A 154 9.13 -9.91 -16.11
N ASN A 155 9.45 -10.92 -15.29
CA ASN A 155 9.03 -12.29 -15.46
C ASN A 155 8.01 -12.74 -14.38
N TYR A 156 7.37 -11.79 -13.73
CA TYR A 156 6.47 -12.07 -12.61
C TYR A 156 5.31 -12.99 -12.97
N ASN A 157 4.77 -12.91 -14.19
CA ASN A 157 3.73 -13.78 -14.73
C ASN A 157 4.10 -15.27 -14.67
N GLN A 158 5.37 -15.61 -14.90
CA GLN A 158 5.84 -17.00 -14.93
C GLN A 158 5.79 -17.69 -13.56
N PHE A 159 5.89 -16.95 -12.45
CA PHE A 159 5.75 -17.50 -11.10
C PHE A 159 4.34 -18.06 -10.82
N TYR A 160 3.36 -17.63 -11.61
CA TYR A 160 1.96 -18.10 -11.52
C TYR A 160 1.58 -19.03 -12.67
N GLY A 161 2.56 -19.51 -13.43
CA GLY A 161 2.35 -20.45 -14.52
C GLY A 161 1.79 -19.83 -15.81
N ILE A 162 1.73 -18.50 -15.92
CA ILE A 162 1.40 -17.83 -17.18
C ILE A 162 2.63 -17.95 -18.10
N PRO A 163 2.48 -18.58 -19.29
CA PRO A 163 3.61 -18.77 -20.20
C PRO A 163 4.06 -17.44 -20.79
N GLY A 164 5.33 -17.33 -21.14
CA GLY A 164 5.89 -16.14 -21.76
C GLY A 164 7.37 -16.30 -22.03
N GLU A 165 7.90 -15.48 -22.92
CA GLU A 165 9.34 -15.41 -23.15
C GLU A 165 10.02 -14.76 -21.94
N GLU A 166 11.16 -15.31 -21.55
CA GLU A 166 11.97 -14.76 -20.48
C GLU A 166 12.55 -13.41 -20.90
N LYS A 167 12.25 -12.38 -20.11
CA LYS A 167 12.72 -11.02 -20.35
C LYS A 167 13.91 -10.73 -19.43
N THR A 168 14.95 -10.15 -20.02
CA THR A 168 16.16 -9.72 -19.30
C THR A 168 16.43 -8.25 -19.55
N ILE A 169 17.12 -7.61 -18.63
CA ILE A 169 17.62 -6.26 -18.80
C ILE A 169 19.15 -6.28 -18.91
N ASP A 170 19.66 -5.81 -20.03
CA ASP A 170 21.10 -5.75 -20.25
C ASP A 170 21.75 -4.58 -19.49
N LYS A 171 21.07 -3.43 -19.49
CA LYS A 171 21.55 -2.19 -18.88
C LYS A 171 20.42 -1.39 -18.27
N PHE A 172 20.71 -0.71 -17.18
CA PHE A 172 19.89 0.35 -16.60
C PHE A 172 20.81 1.47 -16.14
N ASN A 173 20.26 2.68 -16.01
CA ASN A 173 20.97 3.83 -15.55
C ASN A 173 21.00 3.86 -14.02
N VAL A 174 22.18 4.08 -13.44
CA VAL A 174 22.29 4.38 -12.00
C VAL A 174 22.46 5.89 -11.84
N VAL A 175 21.51 6.52 -11.18
CA VAL A 175 21.51 7.96 -10.91
C VAL A 175 21.65 8.17 -9.42
N TYR A 176 22.72 8.88 -9.03
CA TYR A 176 22.99 9.19 -7.62
C TYR A 176 22.21 10.41 -7.18
N ILE A 177 21.31 10.20 -6.21
CA ILE A 177 20.49 11.27 -5.60
C ILE A 177 21.08 11.76 -4.29
N ASP A 178 20.63 12.93 -3.83
CA ASP A 178 21.09 13.54 -2.61
C ASP A 178 20.69 12.71 -1.37
N ASP A 179 21.58 12.65 -0.36
CA ASP A 179 21.43 11.77 0.81
C ASP A 179 20.33 12.22 1.80
N ASP A 180 19.70 13.37 1.58
CA ASP A 180 18.54 13.87 2.32
C ASP A 180 17.21 13.62 1.57
N SER A 181 17.27 12.91 0.45
CA SER A 181 16.09 12.52 -0.33
C SER A 181 15.14 11.65 0.49
N THR A 182 13.85 11.92 0.36
CA THR A 182 12.78 11.18 1.03
C THR A 182 11.68 10.80 0.08
N ILE A 183 10.99 9.70 0.40
CA ILE A 183 9.77 9.27 -0.29
C ILE A 183 8.73 8.81 0.74
N LYS A 184 7.46 9.12 0.51
CA LYS A 184 6.40 8.54 1.33
C LYS A 184 6.16 7.09 0.92
N VAL A 185 6.07 6.19 1.89
CA VAL A 185 5.80 4.77 1.67
C VAL A 185 4.63 4.32 2.53
N ASN A 186 3.81 3.42 1.99
CA ASN A 186 2.75 2.79 2.75
C ASN A 186 3.33 1.58 3.50
N THR A 187 3.26 1.62 4.81
CA THR A 187 3.73 0.57 5.71
C THR A 187 2.55 -0.01 6.50
N GLU A 188 2.78 -1.07 7.28
CA GLU A 188 1.77 -1.61 8.21
C GLU A 188 1.26 -0.56 9.22
N ASN A 189 2.07 0.46 9.49
CA ASN A 189 1.73 1.56 10.40
C ASN A 189 1.14 2.80 9.68
N GLY A 190 0.87 2.70 8.37
CA GLY A 190 0.38 3.77 7.54
C GLY A 190 1.46 4.44 6.70
N PHE A 191 1.14 5.57 6.09
CA PHE A 191 2.08 6.34 5.27
C PHE A 191 3.12 7.06 6.14
N SER A 192 4.38 6.84 5.82
CA SER A 192 5.50 7.47 6.53
C SER A 192 6.60 7.88 5.54
N ASP A 193 7.40 8.89 5.92
CA ASP A 193 8.55 9.30 5.13
C ASP A 193 9.70 8.32 5.34
N MET A 194 10.19 7.75 4.23
CA MET A 194 11.41 6.95 4.19
C MET A 194 12.56 7.83 3.71
N ALA A 195 13.62 7.87 4.48
CA ALA A 195 14.86 8.60 4.12
C ALA A 195 15.80 7.69 3.33
N ASN A 196 16.48 8.28 2.36
CA ASN A 196 17.51 7.61 1.57
C ASN A 196 17.05 6.35 0.84
N PRO A 197 15.93 6.38 0.11
CA PRO A 197 15.43 5.21 -0.60
C PRO A 197 16.36 4.83 -1.77
N VAL A 198 16.46 3.53 -2.05
CA VAL A 198 16.92 3.02 -3.34
C VAL A 198 15.68 2.76 -4.17
N ILE A 199 15.56 3.40 -5.35
CA ILE A 199 14.32 3.38 -6.11
C ILE A 199 14.54 2.79 -7.49
N ILE A 200 13.82 1.72 -7.80
CA ILE A 200 13.61 1.29 -9.17
C ILE A 200 12.51 2.17 -9.77
N VAL A 201 12.85 2.92 -10.79
CA VAL A 201 11.87 3.75 -11.52
C VAL A 201 11.10 2.82 -12.45
N ASP A 202 9.80 2.70 -12.20
CA ASP A 202 8.91 1.95 -13.07
C ASP A 202 8.50 2.77 -14.29
N THR A 203 8.70 2.18 -15.46
CA THR A 203 8.39 2.76 -16.77
C THR A 203 7.26 2.01 -17.49
N GLY A 204 6.48 1.17 -16.78
CA GLY A 204 5.38 0.40 -17.36
C GLY A 204 5.80 -0.89 -18.07
N ASN A 205 7.02 -1.38 -17.83
CA ASN A 205 7.61 -2.53 -18.55
C ASN A 205 7.64 -3.83 -17.74
N PHE A 206 7.08 -3.85 -16.54
CA PHE A 206 7.01 -5.09 -15.74
C PHE A 206 5.87 -5.99 -16.22
N ALA A 207 5.83 -7.20 -15.70
CA ALA A 207 4.77 -8.15 -16.01
C ALA A 207 3.41 -7.66 -15.51
N GLY A 208 2.33 -7.87 -16.25
CA GLY A 208 1.00 -7.37 -15.89
C GLY A 208 0.50 -7.86 -14.55
N LEU A 209 0.83 -9.11 -14.17
CA LEU A 209 0.46 -9.67 -12.87
C LEU A 209 1.11 -8.93 -11.69
N TYR A 210 2.28 -8.32 -11.89
CA TYR A 210 2.87 -7.46 -10.88
C TYR A 210 1.98 -6.23 -10.58
N TYR A 211 1.38 -5.63 -11.61
CA TYR A 211 0.46 -4.49 -11.42
C TYR A 211 -0.87 -4.94 -10.83
N LEU A 212 -1.35 -6.13 -11.18
CA LEU A 212 -2.55 -6.72 -10.56
C LEU A 212 -2.33 -6.94 -9.05
N ASP A 213 -1.21 -7.54 -8.66
CA ASP A 213 -0.85 -7.72 -7.25
C ASP A 213 -0.64 -6.36 -6.54
N SER A 214 -0.04 -5.39 -7.23
CA SER A 214 0.14 -4.03 -6.70
C SER A 214 -1.19 -3.32 -6.47
N LEU A 215 -2.19 -3.56 -7.31
CA LEU A 215 -3.55 -3.06 -7.11
C LEU A 215 -4.20 -3.70 -5.87
N ASN A 216 -4.07 -5.03 -5.71
CA ASN A 216 -4.60 -5.77 -4.55
C ASN A 216 -3.94 -5.35 -3.23
N THR A 217 -2.64 -5.10 -3.25
CA THR A 217 -1.86 -4.67 -2.08
C THR A 217 -1.92 -3.17 -1.81
N ARG A 218 -2.66 -2.42 -2.63
CA ARG A 218 -2.81 -0.96 -2.55
C ARG A 218 -1.52 -0.18 -2.80
N CYS A 219 -0.57 -0.80 -3.49
CA CYS A 219 0.64 -0.14 -3.98
C CYS A 219 0.40 0.61 -5.28
N LEU A 220 -0.62 0.19 -6.05
CA LEU A 220 -1.12 0.85 -7.26
C LEU A 220 -2.46 1.53 -6.97
N PHE A 221 -2.57 2.81 -7.29
CA PHE A 221 -3.78 3.60 -7.08
C PHE A 221 -3.90 4.72 -8.12
N PHE A 222 -5.07 5.33 -8.18
CA PHE A 222 -5.45 6.30 -9.21
C PHE A 222 -6.05 7.53 -8.54
N GLN A 223 -5.72 8.71 -9.03
CA GLN A 223 -6.37 9.95 -8.60
C GLN A 223 -7.68 10.12 -9.37
N MET A 224 -8.81 10.16 -8.67
CA MET A 224 -10.15 10.27 -9.25
C MET A 224 -11.00 11.25 -8.43
N GLU A 225 -12.06 11.78 -9.04
CA GLU A 225 -12.99 12.68 -8.37
C GLU A 225 -13.94 11.93 -7.43
N SER A 226 -14.32 10.69 -7.80
CA SER A 226 -15.28 9.90 -7.04
C SER A 226 -14.96 8.40 -7.10
N ARG A 227 -15.62 7.64 -6.20
CA ARG A 227 -15.59 6.18 -6.23
C ARG A 227 -16.27 5.62 -7.48
N GLU A 228 -17.31 6.31 -7.95
CA GLU A 228 -18.07 5.96 -9.14
C GLU A 228 -17.20 6.06 -10.39
N ASP A 229 -16.34 7.07 -10.48
CA ASP A 229 -15.38 7.21 -11.57
C ASP A 229 -14.36 6.08 -11.58
N PHE A 230 -13.84 5.69 -10.41
CA PHE A 230 -12.94 4.54 -10.32
C PHE A 230 -13.66 3.22 -10.64
N SER A 231 -14.93 3.06 -10.22
CA SER A 231 -15.71 1.88 -10.60
C SER A 231 -15.98 1.83 -12.12
N SER A 232 -16.18 2.99 -12.75
CA SER A 232 -16.33 3.09 -14.21
C SER A 232 -15.02 2.74 -14.92
N LEU A 233 -13.89 3.19 -14.40
CA LEU A 233 -12.57 2.80 -14.91
C LEU A 233 -12.36 1.28 -14.81
N LEU A 234 -12.70 0.66 -13.67
CA LEU A 234 -12.61 -0.80 -13.53
C LEU A 234 -13.47 -1.54 -14.55
N SER A 235 -14.66 -1.02 -14.84
CA SER A 235 -15.57 -1.59 -15.85
C SER A 235 -15.07 -1.41 -17.28
N GLU A 236 -14.40 -0.30 -17.58
CA GLU A 236 -13.77 -0.06 -18.89
C GLU A 236 -12.71 -1.10 -19.22
N TYR A 237 -12.02 -1.62 -18.20
CA TYR A 237 -10.98 -2.64 -18.31
C TYR A 237 -11.44 -4.05 -17.88
N ASP A 238 -12.77 -4.30 -17.82
CA ASP A 238 -13.36 -5.60 -17.41
C ASP A 238 -12.84 -6.13 -16.04
N LEU A 239 -12.50 -5.24 -15.11
CA LEU A 239 -11.96 -5.60 -13.79
C LEU A 239 -13.01 -5.53 -12.67
N GLU A 240 -14.24 -5.08 -12.94
CA GLU A 240 -15.27 -4.83 -11.94
C GLU A 240 -15.76 -6.09 -11.22
N GLN A 241 -15.60 -7.28 -11.83
CA GLN A 241 -15.97 -8.55 -11.19
C GLN A 241 -14.89 -9.01 -10.20
N LEU A 242 -13.63 -8.71 -10.51
CA LEU A 242 -12.49 -9.08 -9.68
C LEU A 242 -12.24 -8.06 -8.57
N VAL A 243 -12.30 -6.76 -8.87
CA VAL A 243 -11.84 -5.68 -8.01
C VAL A 243 -13.01 -4.96 -7.34
N THR A 244 -12.99 -4.90 -6.01
CA THR A 244 -13.89 -4.02 -5.26
C THR A 244 -13.24 -2.65 -5.11
N ALA A 245 -13.91 -1.60 -5.61
CA ALA A 245 -13.41 -0.23 -5.52
C ALA A 245 -13.33 0.27 -4.07
N GLY A 246 -12.22 0.88 -3.71
CA GLY A 246 -11.96 1.48 -2.41
C GLY A 246 -11.06 2.71 -2.53
N THR A 247 -10.74 3.31 -1.40
CA THR A 247 -9.79 4.43 -1.31
C THR A 247 -8.59 4.05 -0.46
N LEU A 248 -7.51 4.81 -0.55
CA LEU A 248 -6.38 4.65 0.37
C LEU A 248 -6.77 4.96 1.82
N LEU A 249 -7.84 5.71 2.05
CA LEU A 249 -8.41 5.97 3.39
C LEU A 249 -9.24 4.80 3.94
N THR A 250 -9.67 3.86 3.11
CA THR A 250 -10.58 2.77 3.52
C THR A 250 -10.14 2.04 4.80
N PRO A 251 -8.87 1.66 5.01
CA PRO A 251 -8.45 0.99 6.24
C PRO A 251 -8.68 1.83 7.50
N TYR A 252 -8.37 3.12 7.42
CA TYR A 252 -8.52 4.05 8.54
C TYR A 252 -9.99 4.31 8.87
N LEU A 253 -10.83 4.44 7.84
CA LEU A 253 -12.28 4.59 7.99
C LEU A 253 -12.91 3.34 8.61
N MET A 254 -12.55 2.15 8.14
CA MET A 254 -13.02 0.88 8.71
C MET A 254 -12.57 0.70 10.16
N GLN A 255 -11.33 1.07 10.49
CA GLN A 255 -10.86 1.05 11.88
C GLN A 255 -11.66 1.99 12.77
N LEU A 256 -11.90 3.22 12.31
CA LEU A 256 -12.72 4.20 13.05
C LEU A 256 -14.16 3.70 13.24
N GLU A 257 -14.76 3.10 12.22
CA GLU A 257 -16.11 2.52 12.28
C GLU A 257 -16.17 1.37 13.29
N ASN A 258 -15.22 0.45 13.24
CA ASN A 258 -15.15 -0.69 14.17
C ASN A 258 -15.01 -0.22 15.62
N VAL A 259 -14.11 0.71 15.90
CA VAL A 259 -13.91 1.26 17.26
C VAL A 259 -15.15 2.02 17.72
N THR A 260 -15.81 2.74 16.81
CA THR A 260 -17.08 3.44 17.10
C THR A 260 -18.19 2.46 17.46
N PHE A 261 -18.31 1.36 16.72
CA PHE A 261 -19.28 0.30 17.00
C PHE A 261 -19.04 -0.34 18.39
N VAL A 262 -17.79 -0.70 18.70
CA VAL A 262 -17.41 -1.28 20.00
C VAL A 262 -17.71 -0.28 21.14
N LEU A 263 -17.34 0.98 20.97
CA LEU A 263 -17.61 2.03 21.97
C LEU A 263 -19.11 2.22 22.22
N LYS A 264 -19.93 2.30 21.18
CA LYS A 264 -21.39 2.39 21.30
C LYS A 264 -21.97 1.18 22.02
N THR A 265 -21.52 -0.03 21.67
CA THR A 265 -21.98 -1.29 22.26
C THR A 265 -21.64 -1.34 23.76
N LEU A 266 -20.39 -1.03 24.14
CA LEU A 266 -19.97 -0.98 25.55
C LEU A 266 -20.75 0.07 26.34
N THR A 267 -21.00 1.23 25.75
CA THR A 267 -21.79 2.30 26.40
C THR A 267 -23.21 1.82 26.65
N MET A 268 -23.84 1.16 25.68
CA MET A 268 -25.19 0.61 25.85
C MET A 268 -25.24 -0.45 26.94
N PHE A 269 -24.29 -1.40 26.97
CA PHE A 269 -24.21 -2.40 28.05
C PHE A 269 -23.99 -1.76 29.41
N THR A 270 -23.17 -0.72 29.48
CA THR A 270 -22.93 0.02 30.74
C THR A 270 -24.19 0.68 31.27
N ILE A 271 -24.99 1.31 30.38
CA ILE A 271 -26.27 1.93 30.75
C ILE A 271 -27.25 0.88 31.28
N VAL A 272 -27.42 -0.24 30.54
CA VAL A 272 -28.31 -1.34 30.94
C VAL A 272 -27.88 -1.90 32.31
N PHE A 273 -26.58 -2.08 32.53
CA PHE A 273 -26.03 -2.59 33.76
C PHE A 273 -26.30 -1.62 34.95
N ILE A 274 -26.09 -0.31 34.75
CA ILE A 274 -26.36 0.71 35.78
C ILE A 274 -27.86 0.73 36.14
N VAL A 275 -28.72 0.71 35.12
CA VAL A 275 -30.19 0.69 35.35
C VAL A 275 -30.60 -0.56 36.10
N SER A 276 -30.08 -1.74 35.73
CA SER A 276 -30.34 -3.02 36.42
C SER A 276 -29.88 -2.98 37.89
N LEU A 277 -28.72 -2.37 38.15
CA LEU A 277 -28.22 -2.17 39.53
C LEU A 277 -29.15 -1.27 40.36
N LEU A 278 -29.66 -0.21 39.76
CA LEU A 278 -30.61 0.69 40.45
C LEU A 278 -31.90 -0.08 40.81
N PHE A 279 -32.40 -0.96 39.94
CA PHE A 279 -33.57 -1.79 40.23
C PHE A 279 -33.32 -2.82 41.36
N ILE A 280 -32.08 -3.33 41.50
CA ILE A 280 -31.73 -4.30 42.54
C ILE A 280 -31.52 -3.63 43.91
N LEU A 281 -31.15 -2.34 43.91
CA LEU A 281 -30.85 -1.58 45.14
C LEU A 281 -32.07 -0.90 45.71
N TYR A 282 -33.13 -0.75 44.94
CA TYR A 282 -34.45 -0.26 45.37
C TYR A 282 -35.38 -1.42 45.68
#